data_94665d80cdc8f4de9e6c803a54f82f43
#
_entry.id   94665d80cdc8f4de9e6c803a54f82f43
#
_cell.length_a   1.000
_cell.length_b   1.000
_cell.length_c   1.000
_cell.angle_alpha   90.00
_cell.angle_beta   90.00
_cell.angle_gamma   90.00
#
_symmetry.space_group_name_H-M   'P 1'
#
loop_
_entity.id
_entity.type
_entity.pdbx_description
1 polymer ?
#
loop_
_entity_poly.entity_id
_entity_poly.type
_entity_poly.pdbx_seq_one_letter_code
_entity_poly.pdbx_strand_id
1 'polypeptide(L)'
;HGTIKVGFTPDEEIGRGAHKFDVKKFGADWAYTMDGSQVGELEYENFNAAGAIVTVKGKIVHPGYAKGKMINSMYIATEFINSLPQLETPEHTEGREGFFHLHNMIGAVEETKLQYIIRDHDRSHFEARKNVINKLAEDLNTQYGRDVISIKIKDQYFNMREKIEPVMHIVDIAEKAMIEANIKPLVKPIRGGTDGSQLSYMGLPCPNIFAGGHNF
;
A
#
# COMPACT_ATOMS: atom_id res chain seq x y z
N HIS A 1 9.19 -17.61 -32.79
CA HIS A 1 9.99 -17.89 -31.61
C HIS A 1 10.63 -16.57 -31.15
N GLY A 2 10.35 -16.14 -29.92
CA GLY A 2 10.91 -14.92 -29.34
C GLY A 2 12.16 -15.19 -28.49
N THR A 3 12.81 -14.14 -28.01
CA THR A 3 13.91 -14.22 -27.06
C THR A 3 13.34 -14.27 -25.64
N ILE A 4 13.78 -15.24 -24.84
CA ILE A 4 13.46 -15.33 -23.42
C ILE A 4 14.65 -14.78 -22.63
N LYS A 5 14.36 -13.87 -21.70
CA LYS A 5 15.32 -13.29 -20.76
C LYS A 5 14.90 -13.63 -19.34
N VAL A 6 15.85 -13.96 -18.48
CA VAL A 6 15.61 -14.26 -17.05
C VAL A 6 16.38 -13.25 -16.22
N GLY A 7 15.71 -12.66 -15.25
CA GLY A 7 16.29 -11.73 -14.27
C GLY A 7 16.02 -12.19 -12.85
N PHE A 8 16.96 -11.97 -11.95
CA PHE A 8 16.82 -12.23 -10.53
C PHE A 8 17.01 -10.93 -9.77
N THR A 9 16.09 -10.62 -8.89
CA THR A 9 16.11 -9.41 -8.03
C THR A 9 16.39 -9.81 -6.59
N PRO A 10 17.32 -9.16 -5.87
CA PRO A 10 17.49 -9.34 -4.44
C PRO A 10 16.52 -8.43 -3.68
N ASP A 11 16.35 -8.66 -2.37
CA ASP A 11 15.64 -7.73 -1.45
C ASP A 11 14.15 -7.48 -1.76
N GLU A 12 13.46 -8.44 -2.42
CA GLU A 12 12.03 -8.33 -2.70
C GLU A 12 11.21 -8.18 -1.41
N GLU A 13 11.46 -9.02 -0.40
CA GLU A 13 10.76 -9.09 0.88
C GLU A 13 10.78 -7.78 1.69
N ILE A 14 11.73 -6.92 1.41
CA ILE A 14 11.80 -5.56 2.00
C ILE A 14 11.32 -4.47 1.02
N GLY A 15 10.69 -4.86 -0.10
CA GLY A 15 10.12 -3.97 -1.10
C GLY A 15 11.17 -3.20 -1.91
N ARG A 16 12.37 -3.78 -2.12
CA ARG A 16 13.48 -3.13 -2.83
C ARG A 16 13.99 -3.91 -4.04
N GLY A 17 13.35 -5.01 -4.40
CA GLY A 17 13.80 -5.90 -5.45
C GLY A 17 13.98 -5.22 -6.80
N ALA A 18 12.97 -4.49 -7.28
CA ALA A 18 13.00 -3.84 -8.58
C ALA A 18 13.75 -2.50 -8.63
N HIS A 19 14.08 -1.87 -7.49
CA HIS A 19 14.58 -0.48 -7.45
C HIS A 19 15.82 -0.19 -8.29
N LYS A 20 16.69 -1.18 -8.46
CA LYS A 20 17.95 -1.06 -9.23
C LYS A 20 17.92 -1.87 -10.52
N PHE A 21 16.77 -2.45 -10.88
CA PHE A 21 16.66 -3.24 -12.08
C PHE A 21 16.73 -2.33 -13.32
N ASP A 22 17.67 -2.60 -14.20
CA ASP A 22 17.83 -1.83 -15.43
C ASP A 22 16.93 -2.40 -16.53
N VAL A 23 15.68 -1.91 -16.54
CA VAL A 23 14.65 -2.33 -17.52
C VAL A 23 15.12 -2.10 -18.96
N LYS A 24 15.84 -1.00 -19.24
CA LYS A 24 16.35 -0.70 -20.59
C LYS A 24 17.40 -1.70 -21.04
N LYS A 25 18.34 -2.03 -20.17
CA LYS A 25 19.38 -3.03 -20.44
C LYS A 25 18.78 -4.43 -20.55
N PHE A 26 17.78 -4.74 -19.73
CA PHE A 26 17.04 -5.99 -19.81
C PHE A 26 16.36 -6.13 -21.17
N GLY A 27 15.74 -5.06 -21.69
CA GLY A 27 15.26 -4.95 -23.06
C GLY A 27 14.25 -6.02 -23.44
N ALA A 28 13.28 -6.29 -22.58
CA ALA A 28 12.11 -7.10 -22.87
C ALA A 28 10.90 -6.19 -23.11
N ASP A 29 9.94 -6.64 -23.93
CA ASP A 29 8.71 -5.89 -24.24
C ASP A 29 7.71 -5.99 -23.06
N TRP A 30 7.69 -7.12 -22.38
CA TRP A 30 6.94 -7.37 -21.13
C TRP A 30 7.63 -8.49 -20.33
N ALA A 31 7.21 -8.70 -19.09
CA ALA A 31 7.71 -9.76 -18.24
C ALA A 31 6.60 -10.37 -17.37
N TYR A 32 6.93 -11.39 -16.61
CA TYR A 32 6.14 -11.94 -15.51
C TYR A 32 7.01 -12.09 -14.30
N THR A 33 6.53 -11.67 -13.13
CA THR A 33 7.13 -12.06 -11.84
C THR A 33 6.55 -13.40 -11.41
N MET A 34 7.37 -14.29 -10.88
CA MET A 34 6.96 -15.60 -10.33
C MET A 34 6.93 -15.49 -8.81
N ASP A 35 5.89 -14.83 -8.29
CA ASP A 35 5.76 -14.43 -6.89
C ASP A 35 4.38 -14.76 -6.29
N GLY A 36 3.46 -15.28 -7.09
CA GLY A 36 2.15 -15.74 -6.63
C GLY A 36 2.25 -17.04 -5.83
N SER A 37 1.28 -17.28 -4.95
CA SER A 37 1.26 -18.42 -4.06
C SER A 37 0.71 -19.68 -4.72
N GLN A 38 -0.61 -19.77 -4.85
CA GLN A 38 -1.31 -20.97 -5.31
C GLN A 38 -1.11 -21.22 -6.81
N VAL A 39 -0.93 -22.47 -7.18
CA VAL A 39 -0.85 -22.87 -8.60
C VAL A 39 -2.07 -22.38 -9.36
N GLY A 40 -1.82 -21.68 -10.47
CA GLY A 40 -2.85 -21.06 -11.32
C GLY A 40 -3.08 -19.58 -11.08
N GLU A 41 -2.53 -18.99 -10.02
CA GLU A 41 -2.66 -17.54 -9.78
C GLU A 41 -2.06 -16.73 -10.91
N LEU A 42 -2.84 -15.75 -11.38
CA LEU A 42 -2.48 -14.78 -12.39
C LEU A 42 -3.02 -13.42 -11.93
N GLU A 43 -2.12 -12.50 -11.67
CA GLU A 43 -2.43 -11.27 -10.97
C GLU A 43 -1.87 -10.08 -11.74
N TYR A 44 -2.75 -9.17 -12.17
CA TYR A 44 -2.40 -7.94 -12.88
C TYR A 44 -2.95 -6.69 -12.20
N GLU A 45 -3.49 -6.86 -10.99
CA GLU A 45 -3.95 -5.79 -10.11
C GLU A 45 -3.32 -5.94 -8.72
N ASN A 46 -2.92 -4.84 -8.14
CA ASN A 46 -2.43 -4.75 -6.76
C ASN A 46 -2.94 -3.46 -6.10
N PHE A 47 -2.77 -3.29 -4.79
CA PHE A 47 -3.11 -2.04 -4.13
C PHE A 47 -2.30 -0.85 -4.66
N ASN A 48 -2.90 0.35 -4.65
CA ASN A 48 -2.16 1.59 -4.44
C ASN A 48 -1.81 1.69 -2.95
N ALA A 49 -0.64 2.20 -2.63
CA ALA A 49 -0.09 2.16 -1.28
C ALA A 49 0.57 3.45 -0.86
N ALA A 50 0.23 3.92 0.34
CA ALA A 50 0.94 4.99 1.01
C ALA A 50 1.17 4.66 2.49
N GLY A 51 2.25 5.21 3.05
CA GLY A 51 2.45 5.31 4.48
C GLY A 51 2.11 6.73 4.94
N ALA A 52 1.48 6.86 6.12
CA ALA A 52 1.23 8.15 6.74
C ALA A 52 1.76 8.18 8.17
N ILE A 53 2.47 9.24 8.52
CA ILE A 53 2.89 9.53 9.89
C ILE A 53 2.09 10.73 10.37
N VAL A 54 1.23 10.49 11.36
CA VAL A 54 0.49 11.52 12.07
C VAL A 54 1.25 11.83 13.35
N THR A 55 1.69 13.08 13.51
CA THR A 55 2.37 13.56 14.72
C THR A 55 1.45 14.50 15.46
N VAL A 56 1.12 14.15 16.70
CA VAL A 56 0.28 14.95 17.58
C VAL A 56 1.18 15.57 18.65
N LYS A 57 1.11 16.90 18.79
CA LYS A 57 1.86 17.67 19.77
C LYS A 57 0.99 18.06 20.96
N GLY A 58 1.46 17.76 22.15
CA GLY A 58 0.86 18.14 23.41
C GLY A 58 1.64 19.25 24.12
N LYS A 59 1.25 19.51 25.36
CA LYS A 59 1.94 20.43 26.29
C LYS A 59 1.96 19.82 27.67
N ILE A 60 3.16 19.45 28.13
CA ILE A 60 3.36 18.90 29.47
C ILE A 60 3.30 19.99 30.52
N VAL A 61 2.66 19.70 31.63
CA VAL A 61 2.62 20.50 32.85
C VAL A 61 2.53 19.52 34.02
N HIS A 62 3.02 19.92 35.20
CA HIS A 62 2.85 19.10 36.39
C HIS A 62 1.36 18.78 36.63
N PRO A 63 0.96 17.51 36.81
CA PRO A 63 -0.45 17.11 36.87
C PRO A 63 -1.27 17.87 37.92
N GLY A 64 -0.71 18.19 39.07
CA GLY A 64 -1.40 18.93 40.13
C GLY A 64 -1.75 20.38 39.75
N TYR A 65 -1.18 20.93 38.66
CA TYR A 65 -1.38 22.32 38.22
C TYR A 65 -1.82 22.38 36.76
N ALA A 66 -2.32 21.27 36.20
CA ALA A 66 -2.56 21.06 34.80
C ALA A 66 -3.86 21.68 34.29
N LYS A 67 -4.83 22.04 35.17
CA LYS A 67 -6.14 22.55 34.75
C LYS A 67 -6.03 23.77 33.82
N GLY A 68 -6.59 23.65 32.61
CA GLY A 68 -6.55 24.67 31.57
C GLY A 68 -5.18 24.96 30.96
N LYS A 69 -4.15 24.13 31.24
CA LYS A 69 -2.78 24.34 30.78
C LYS A 69 -2.18 23.14 30.05
N MET A 70 -2.43 21.92 30.53
CA MET A 70 -1.93 20.69 29.92
C MET A 70 -2.72 20.38 28.67
N ILE A 71 -2.00 19.89 27.65
CA ILE A 71 -2.59 19.28 26.47
C ILE A 71 -1.94 17.91 26.35
N ASN A 72 -2.73 16.85 26.51
CA ASN A 72 -2.24 15.50 26.41
C ASN A 72 -2.40 15.02 24.95
N SER A 73 -1.28 14.84 24.27
CA SER A 73 -1.27 14.40 22.86
C SER A 73 -1.93 13.04 22.64
N MET A 74 -1.90 12.16 23.64
CA MET A 74 -2.49 10.82 23.55
C MET A 74 -4.02 10.87 23.46
N TYR A 75 -4.69 11.82 24.13
CA TYR A 75 -6.14 11.99 24.03
C TYR A 75 -6.55 12.50 22.65
N ILE A 76 -5.80 13.46 22.08
CA ILE A 76 -6.02 13.97 20.73
C ILE A 76 -5.76 12.87 19.70
N ALA A 77 -4.71 12.06 19.90
CA ALA A 77 -4.43 10.92 19.03
C ALA A 77 -5.55 9.87 19.06
N THR A 78 -6.13 9.61 20.24
CA THR A 78 -7.29 8.72 20.38
C THR A 78 -8.52 9.28 19.65
N GLU A 79 -8.77 10.58 19.76
CA GLU A 79 -9.86 11.25 19.02
C GLU A 79 -9.65 11.13 17.49
N PHE A 80 -8.42 11.34 17.02
CA PHE A 80 -8.06 11.16 15.62
C PHE A 80 -8.34 9.73 15.15
N ILE A 81 -7.89 8.71 15.89
CA ILE A 81 -8.14 7.30 15.58
C ILE A 81 -9.63 6.99 15.49
N ASN A 82 -10.41 7.45 16.47
CA ASN A 82 -11.84 7.18 16.56
C ASN A 82 -12.66 7.93 15.49
N SER A 83 -12.11 8.98 14.89
CA SER A 83 -12.77 9.75 13.83
C SER A 83 -12.55 9.19 12.43
N LEU A 84 -11.64 8.23 12.25
CA LEU A 84 -11.50 7.50 11.01
C LEU A 84 -12.59 6.43 10.85
N PRO A 85 -12.94 6.01 9.62
CA PRO A 85 -13.93 4.96 9.38
C PRO A 85 -13.54 3.64 10.07
N GLN A 86 -14.28 3.24 11.10
CA GLN A 86 -13.92 2.13 11.98
C GLN A 86 -14.02 0.75 11.32
N LEU A 87 -14.79 0.61 10.25
CA LEU A 87 -14.93 -0.63 9.48
C LEU A 87 -14.01 -0.70 8.24
N GLU A 88 -13.23 0.35 7.99
CA GLU A 88 -12.27 0.39 6.90
C GLU A 88 -10.85 0.06 7.40
N THR A 89 -10.73 -1.10 8.01
CA THR A 89 -9.48 -1.66 8.55
C THR A 89 -9.19 -3.03 7.94
N PRO A 90 -7.96 -3.54 7.98
CA PRO A 90 -7.65 -4.86 7.41
C PRO A 90 -8.53 -5.99 7.93
N GLU A 91 -8.96 -5.91 9.20
CA GLU A 91 -9.79 -6.92 9.87
C GLU A 91 -11.24 -6.95 9.37
N HIS A 92 -11.69 -5.88 8.68
CA HIS A 92 -13.06 -5.70 8.22
C HIS A 92 -13.20 -5.62 6.71
N THR A 93 -12.09 -5.74 5.96
CA THR A 93 -12.08 -5.53 4.51
C THR A 93 -11.53 -6.75 3.77
N GLU A 94 -12.09 -7.03 2.58
CA GLU A 94 -11.66 -8.12 1.72
C GLU A 94 -11.63 -7.70 0.23
N GLY A 95 -11.22 -8.60 -0.64
CA GLY A 95 -11.21 -8.37 -2.09
C GLY A 95 -10.50 -7.09 -2.49
N ARG A 96 -11.23 -6.15 -3.12
CA ARG A 96 -10.70 -4.85 -3.57
C ARG A 96 -10.94 -3.70 -2.60
N GLU A 97 -11.55 -3.97 -1.46
CA GLU A 97 -11.84 -2.94 -0.46
C GLU A 97 -10.55 -2.37 0.14
N GLY A 98 -10.47 -1.04 0.18
CA GLY A 98 -9.34 -0.33 0.75
C GLY A 98 -9.48 -0.13 2.26
N PHE A 99 -8.38 0.27 2.90
CA PHE A 99 -8.36 0.42 4.36
C PHE A 99 -7.34 1.46 4.86
N PHE A 100 -7.54 1.86 6.12
CA PHE A 100 -6.56 2.52 6.97
C PHE A 100 -6.07 1.51 8.03
N HIS A 101 -4.79 1.26 8.10
CA HIS A 101 -4.21 0.35 9.10
C HIS A 101 -3.26 1.10 10.02
N LEU A 102 -3.68 1.34 11.26
CA LEU A 102 -2.78 1.81 12.31
C LEU A 102 -1.91 0.63 12.77
N HIS A 103 -0.67 0.58 12.32
CA HIS A 103 0.22 -0.54 12.64
C HIS A 103 1.23 -0.23 13.75
N ASN A 104 1.39 1.06 14.12
CA ASN A 104 2.26 1.45 15.23
C ASN A 104 1.79 2.76 15.86
N MET A 105 1.89 2.83 17.19
CA MET A 105 1.58 4.01 17.99
C MET A 105 2.63 4.15 19.10
N ILE A 106 3.24 5.31 19.19
CA ILE A 106 4.16 5.67 20.27
C ILE A 106 3.69 6.99 20.84
N GLY A 107 3.39 7.02 22.14
CA GLY A 107 2.78 8.20 22.78
C GLY A 107 3.32 8.55 24.15
N ALA A 108 3.38 9.86 24.40
CA ALA A 108 3.59 10.49 25.70
C ALA A 108 2.75 11.78 25.75
N VAL A 109 2.67 12.44 26.90
CA VAL A 109 1.89 13.69 27.05
C VAL A 109 2.32 14.75 26.01
N GLU A 110 3.62 14.85 25.75
CA GLU A 110 4.22 15.86 24.87
C GLU A 110 4.04 15.57 23.38
N GLU A 111 4.14 14.30 23.00
CA GLU A 111 4.06 13.88 21.61
C GLU A 111 3.51 12.47 21.48
N THR A 112 2.61 12.27 20.53
CA THR A 112 2.17 10.96 20.06
C THR A 112 2.36 10.85 18.55
N LYS A 113 2.93 9.74 18.10
CA LYS A 113 3.08 9.39 16.68
C LYS A 113 2.23 8.18 16.37
N LEU A 114 1.42 8.30 15.32
CA LEU A 114 0.65 7.20 14.73
C LEU A 114 1.23 6.90 13.36
N GLN A 115 1.44 5.62 13.06
CA GLN A 115 1.93 5.18 11.76
C GLN A 115 0.84 4.37 11.08
N TYR A 116 0.36 4.90 9.96
CA TYR A 116 -0.69 4.29 9.15
C TYR A 116 -0.15 3.73 7.85
N ILE A 117 -0.74 2.63 7.43
CA ILE A 117 -0.70 2.12 6.06
C ILE A 117 -2.06 2.44 5.43
N ILE A 118 -2.05 3.05 4.24
CA ILE A 118 -3.26 3.36 3.44
C ILE A 118 -3.21 2.52 2.19
N ARG A 119 -4.29 1.80 1.89
CA ARG A 119 -4.43 0.93 0.73
C ARG A 119 -5.76 1.12 0.05
N ASP A 120 -5.76 1.07 -1.28
CA ASP A 120 -6.97 0.93 -2.11
C ASP A 120 -6.58 0.45 -3.51
N HIS A 121 -7.40 -0.39 -4.15
CA HIS A 121 -7.17 -0.81 -5.54
C HIS A 121 -7.53 0.30 -6.53
N ASP A 122 -8.56 1.08 -6.23
CA ASP A 122 -8.96 2.23 -7.05
C ASP A 122 -8.12 3.46 -6.74
N ARG A 123 -7.59 4.10 -7.78
CA ARG A 123 -6.74 5.29 -7.64
C ARG A 123 -7.50 6.48 -7.03
N SER A 124 -8.75 6.68 -7.44
CA SER A 124 -9.55 7.81 -6.96
C SER A 124 -9.94 7.64 -5.49
N HIS A 125 -10.30 6.42 -5.09
CA HIS A 125 -10.56 6.09 -3.69
C HIS A 125 -9.29 6.19 -2.84
N PHE A 126 -8.16 5.77 -3.36
CA PHE A 126 -6.86 5.91 -2.69
C PHE A 126 -6.52 7.38 -2.41
N GLU A 127 -6.68 8.28 -3.40
CA GLU A 127 -6.50 9.72 -3.20
C GLU A 127 -7.53 10.30 -2.22
N ALA A 128 -8.79 9.86 -2.31
CA ALA A 128 -9.83 10.27 -1.36
C ALA A 128 -9.46 9.88 0.09
N ARG A 129 -8.91 8.68 0.32
CA ARG A 129 -8.43 8.25 1.65
C ARG A 129 -7.34 9.15 2.20
N LYS A 130 -6.37 9.55 1.37
CA LYS A 130 -5.33 10.52 1.78
C LYS A 130 -5.93 11.88 2.15
N ASN A 131 -6.96 12.31 1.41
CA ASN A 131 -7.67 13.56 1.71
C ASN A 131 -8.46 13.47 3.02
N VAL A 132 -9.10 12.34 3.32
CA VAL A 132 -9.82 12.12 4.59
C VAL A 132 -8.87 12.31 5.77
N ILE A 133 -7.69 11.69 5.74
CA ILE A 133 -6.74 11.78 6.86
C ILE A 133 -6.17 13.20 7.04
N ASN A 134 -5.92 13.93 5.93
CA ASN A 134 -5.49 15.32 5.98
C ASN A 134 -6.61 16.23 6.51
N LYS A 135 -7.84 16.08 5.99
CA LYS A 135 -8.99 16.89 6.42
C LYS A 135 -9.28 16.71 7.90
N LEU A 136 -9.19 15.48 8.42
CA LEU A 136 -9.36 15.20 9.84
C LEU A 136 -8.35 15.95 10.70
N ALA A 137 -7.08 16.03 10.27
CA ALA A 137 -6.07 16.80 10.97
C ALA A 137 -6.37 18.30 10.98
N GLU A 138 -6.84 18.86 9.86
CA GLU A 138 -7.26 20.26 9.76
C GLU A 138 -8.44 20.55 10.69
N ASP A 139 -9.44 19.67 10.72
CA ASP A 139 -10.63 19.83 11.55
C ASP A 139 -10.28 19.80 13.05
N LEU A 140 -9.42 18.86 13.47
CA LEU A 140 -8.96 18.81 14.85
C LEU A 140 -8.04 19.99 15.20
N ASN A 141 -7.17 20.45 14.30
CA ASN A 141 -6.38 21.66 14.52
C ASN A 141 -7.28 22.89 14.73
N THR A 142 -8.36 23.00 13.96
CA THR A 142 -9.36 24.05 14.12
C THR A 142 -10.07 23.94 15.45
N GLN A 143 -10.52 22.74 15.85
CA GLN A 143 -11.19 22.47 17.12
C GLN A 143 -10.32 22.85 18.31
N TYR A 144 -9.04 22.53 18.27
CA TYR A 144 -8.08 22.86 19.34
C TYR A 144 -7.53 24.29 19.25
N GLY A 145 -7.90 25.06 18.22
CA GLY A 145 -7.48 26.45 18.02
C GLY A 145 -5.98 26.63 17.82
N ARG A 146 -5.28 25.59 17.35
CA ARG A 146 -3.83 25.58 17.12
C ARG A 146 -3.40 24.33 16.32
N ASP A 147 -2.22 24.41 15.72
CA ASP A 147 -1.62 23.28 15.01
C ASP A 147 -1.08 22.21 15.99
N VAL A 148 -1.97 21.33 16.43
CA VAL A 148 -1.60 20.18 17.29
C VAL A 148 -1.29 18.92 16.49
N ILE A 149 -1.79 18.77 15.26
CA ILE A 149 -1.58 17.61 14.39
C ILE A 149 -0.87 18.03 13.12
N SER A 150 0.15 17.28 12.78
CA SER A 150 0.83 17.35 11.47
C SER A 150 0.90 15.97 10.83
N ILE A 151 0.78 15.91 9.49
CA ILE A 151 0.77 14.66 8.75
C ILE A 151 1.87 14.69 7.68
N LYS A 152 2.54 13.55 7.52
CA LYS A 152 3.43 13.27 6.39
C LYS A 152 2.95 12.02 5.70
N ILE A 153 2.51 12.15 4.45
CA ILE A 153 2.10 11.02 3.60
C ILE A 153 3.18 10.79 2.55
N LYS A 154 3.51 9.53 2.31
CA LYS A 154 4.44 9.10 1.26
C LYS A 154 3.84 7.94 0.49
N ASP A 155 3.63 8.13 -0.80
CA ASP A 155 3.26 7.04 -1.70
C ASP A 155 4.41 6.03 -1.81
N GLN A 156 4.07 4.75 -1.87
CA GLN A 156 5.02 3.64 -1.89
C GLN A 156 5.04 2.94 -3.24
N TYR A 157 3.87 2.57 -3.73
CA TYR A 157 3.66 1.95 -5.05
C TYR A 157 2.21 2.16 -5.51
N PHE A 158 1.95 1.84 -6.76
CA PHE A 158 0.65 2.00 -7.38
C PHE A 158 0.16 0.72 -8.03
N ASN A 159 -1.14 0.63 -8.29
CA ASN A 159 -1.76 -0.51 -8.94
C ASN A 159 -1.20 -0.66 -10.37
N MET A 160 -0.58 -1.83 -10.65
CA MET A 160 0.00 -2.12 -11.96
C MET A 160 -1.05 -2.25 -13.06
N ARG A 161 -2.33 -2.42 -12.74
CA ARG A 161 -3.43 -2.48 -13.70
C ARG A 161 -3.38 -1.35 -14.71
N GLU A 162 -3.11 -0.11 -14.28
CA GLU A 162 -2.99 1.05 -15.17
C GLU A 162 -1.92 0.87 -16.28
N LYS A 163 -0.92 0.03 -16.04
CA LYS A 163 0.18 -0.28 -16.96
C LYS A 163 -0.04 -1.55 -17.75
N ILE A 164 -0.85 -2.47 -17.24
CA ILE A 164 -1.15 -3.76 -17.87
C ILE A 164 -2.35 -3.64 -18.83
N GLU A 165 -3.40 -2.87 -18.49
CA GLU A 165 -4.59 -2.71 -19.34
C GLU A 165 -4.29 -2.36 -20.81
N PRO A 166 -3.33 -1.47 -21.14
CA PRO A 166 -3.01 -1.19 -22.54
C PRO A 166 -2.41 -2.38 -23.30
N VAL A 167 -1.95 -3.41 -22.60
CA VAL A 167 -1.25 -4.59 -23.15
C VAL A 167 -1.85 -5.91 -22.63
N MET A 168 -3.16 -5.97 -22.43
CA MET A 168 -3.86 -7.13 -21.83
C MET A 168 -3.56 -8.46 -22.51
N HIS A 169 -3.12 -8.44 -23.79
CA HIS A 169 -2.71 -9.66 -24.49
C HIS A 169 -1.64 -10.48 -23.76
N ILE A 170 -0.84 -9.85 -22.89
CA ILE A 170 0.17 -10.57 -22.09
C ILE A 170 -0.49 -11.40 -20.97
N VAL A 171 -1.60 -10.92 -20.42
CA VAL A 171 -2.42 -11.67 -19.45
C VAL A 171 -3.10 -12.84 -20.16
N ASP A 172 -3.70 -12.61 -21.35
CA ASP A 172 -4.33 -13.64 -22.16
C ASP A 172 -3.36 -14.75 -22.57
N ILE A 173 -2.09 -14.40 -22.89
CA ILE A 173 -1.01 -15.36 -23.18
C ILE A 173 -0.73 -16.25 -21.97
N ALA A 174 -0.59 -15.65 -20.78
CA ALA A 174 -0.33 -16.41 -19.55
C ALA A 174 -1.50 -17.35 -19.21
N GLU A 175 -2.73 -16.86 -19.32
CA GLU A 175 -3.93 -17.65 -19.07
C GLU A 175 -4.03 -18.84 -20.03
N LYS A 176 -3.80 -18.61 -21.32
CA LYS A 176 -3.78 -19.66 -22.34
C LYS A 176 -2.69 -20.70 -22.07
N ALA A 177 -1.49 -20.25 -21.72
CA ALA A 177 -0.38 -21.15 -21.39
C ALA A 177 -0.70 -22.04 -20.18
N MET A 178 -1.36 -21.49 -19.14
CA MET A 178 -1.83 -22.28 -17.99
C MET A 178 -2.82 -23.34 -18.40
N ILE A 179 -3.81 -23.00 -19.24
CA ILE A 179 -4.82 -23.95 -19.75
C ILE A 179 -4.16 -25.06 -20.55
N GLU A 180 -3.21 -24.73 -21.44
CA GLU A 180 -2.45 -25.71 -22.23
C GLU A 180 -1.60 -26.64 -21.35
N ALA A 181 -1.16 -26.15 -20.18
CA ALA A 181 -0.46 -26.93 -19.17
C ALA A 181 -1.40 -27.71 -18.21
N ASN A 182 -2.72 -27.75 -18.49
CA ASN A 182 -3.75 -28.33 -17.63
C ASN A 182 -3.82 -27.68 -16.23
N ILE A 183 -3.47 -26.41 -16.12
CA ILE A 183 -3.61 -25.61 -14.91
C ILE A 183 -4.81 -24.69 -15.09
N LYS A 184 -5.72 -24.68 -14.09
CA LYS A 184 -6.87 -23.78 -14.09
C LYS A 184 -6.41 -22.36 -13.69
N PRO A 185 -6.56 -21.33 -14.54
CA PRO A 185 -6.23 -19.97 -14.16
C PRO A 185 -7.10 -19.46 -13.02
N LEU A 186 -6.49 -18.72 -12.10
CA LEU A 186 -7.11 -18.05 -10.96
C LEU A 186 -6.75 -16.56 -11.00
N VAL A 187 -7.49 -15.81 -11.82
CA VAL A 187 -7.27 -14.36 -11.95
C VAL A 187 -7.84 -13.64 -10.75
N LYS A 188 -6.98 -13.00 -9.97
CA LYS A 188 -7.37 -12.27 -8.75
C LYS A 188 -6.48 -11.04 -8.50
N PRO A 189 -6.95 -10.04 -7.73
CA PRO A 189 -6.12 -8.93 -7.29
C PRO A 189 -5.22 -9.32 -6.11
N ILE A 190 -4.05 -8.71 -6.04
CA ILE A 190 -3.13 -8.82 -4.88
C ILE A 190 -3.51 -7.77 -3.84
N ARG A 191 -3.64 -8.17 -2.58
CA ARG A 191 -3.82 -7.22 -1.44
C ARG A 191 -2.48 -6.74 -0.86
N GLY A 192 -1.51 -6.49 -1.70
CA GLY A 192 -0.16 -6.06 -1.35
C GLY A 192 0.51 -5.36 -2.51
N GLY A 193 1.83 -5.30 -2.50
CA GLY A 193 2.69 -4.89 -3.61
C GLY A 193 3.51 -6.07 -4.10
N THR A 194 4.12 -5.94 -5.27
CA THR A 194 5.06 -6.91 -5.85
C THR A 194 6.12 -6.17 -6.65
N ASP A 195 7.24 -6.82 -6.96
CA ASP A 195 8.23 -6.29 -7.90
C ASP A 195 7.60 -6.02 -9.28
N GLY A 196 6.61 -6.83 -9.70
CA GLY A 196 5.87 -6.64 -10.94
C GLY A 196 5.17 -5.28 -11.02
N SER A 197 4.64 -4.77 -9.91
CA SER A 197 4.03 -3.45 -9.88
C SER A 197 5.08 -2.34 -10.09
N GLN A 198 6.25 -2.45 -9.48
CA GLN A 198 7.34 -1.49 -9.64
C GLN A 198 7.90 -1.52 -11.06
N LEU A 199 8.18 -2.71 -11.60
CA LEU A 199 8.66 -2.91 -12.97
C LEU A 199 7.69 -2.35 -13.99
N SER A 200 6.38 -2.52 -13.79
CA SER A 200 5.34 -1.97 -14.67
C SER A 200 5.40 -0.45 -14.74
N TYR A 201 5.62 0.22 -13.61
CA TYR A 201 5.81 1.68 -13.57
C TYR A 201 7.19 2.14 -14.07
N MET A 202 8.18 1.25 -14.14
CA MET A 202 9.47 1.52 -14.78
C MET A 202 9.44 1.33 -16.30
N GLY A 203 8.29 0.94 -16.87
CA GLY A 203 8.10 0.78 -18.31
C GLY A 203 8.21 -0.66 -18.81
N LEU A 204 8.20 -1.64 -17.92
CA LEU A 204 8.16 -3.06 -18.24
C LEU A 204 6.86 -3.66 -17.70
N PRO A 205 5.76 -3.73 -18.47
CA PRO A 205 4.51 -4.35 -18.03
C PRO A 205 4.77 -5.77 -17.52
N CYS A 206 4.42 -6.03 -16.25
CA CYS A 206 4.87 -7.24 -15.57
C CYS A 206 3.78 -7.77 -14.60
N PRO A 207 2.78 -8.52 -15.11
CA PRO A 207 1.84 -9.22 -14.25
C PRO A 207 2.54 -10.31 -13.44
N ASN A 208 1.92 -10.70 -12.33
CA ASN A 208 2.42 -11.72 -11.44
C ASN A 208 1.79 -13.08 -11.77
N ILE A 209 2.59 -14.15 -11.75
CA ILE A 209 2.14 -15.52 -11.88
C ILE A 209 2.56 -16.33 -10.65
N PHE A 210 1.92 -17.47 -10.45
CA PHE A 210 2.18 -18.33 -9.30
C PHE A 210 3.60 -18.87 -9.25
N ALA A 211 4.11 -19.05 -8.03
CA ALA A 211 5.33 -19.81 -7.71
C ALA A 211 4.99 -21.20 -7.15
N GLY A 212 3.79 -21.42 -6.65
CA GLY A 212 3.31 -22.67 -6.06
C GLY A 212 3.68 -22.85 -4.58
N GLY A 213 4.18 -21.79 -3.93
CA GLY A 213 4.50 -21.79 -2.50
C GLY A 213 3.26 -21.63 -1.61
N HIS A 214 3.39 -22.06 -0.35
CA HIS A 214 2.36 -21.94 0.69
C HIS A 214 2.99 -21.66 2.05
N ASN A 215 2.25 -21.00 2.93
CA ASN A 215 2.65 -20.73 4.33
C ASN A 215 3.95 -19.92 4.46
N PHE A 216 4.01 -18.81 3.76
CA PHE A 216 5.08 -17.81 3.89
C PHE A 216 4.97 -17.02 5.21
#